data_9597f981762c77c18e5d0c8f29ca4217
#
_entry.id   9597f981762c77c18e5d0c8f29ca4217
#
_cell.length_a   1.000
_cell.length_b   1.000
_cell.length_c   1.000
_cell.angle_alpha   90.00
_cell.angle_beta   90.00
_cell.angle_gamma   90.00
#
_symmetry.space_group_name_H-M   'P 1'
#
loop_
_entity.id
_entity.type
_entity.pdbx_description
1 polymer ?
#
loop_
_entity_poly.entity_id
_entity_poly.type
_entity_poly.pdbx_seq_one_letter_code
_entity_poly.pdbx_strand_id
1 'polypeptide(L)'
;MDFFSSFSKLIISSADFLWNGPILISLLIGGGIYFSIRSKLAPLLYFKHSFKLITKKDNSQKGLSSFESASSQIAGIVGMGNISGVAIAISLGGPGSIFWMWITALFGMVTKFYTCSLAVLYR
;
A
#
# COMPACT_ATOMS: atom_id res chain seq x y z
N MET A 1 18.83 -36.87 1.28
CA MET A 1 19.21 -35.45 1.43
C MET A 1 18.78 -34.61 0.21
N ASP A 2 18.58 -35.24 -0.93
CA ASP A 2 18.33 -34.56 -2.23
C ASP A 2 16.89 -34.03 -2.41
N PHE A 3 15.90 -34.68 -1.78
CA PHE A 3 14.51 -34.26 -1.87
C PHE A 3 14.27 -32.89 -1.20
N PHE A 4 14.87 -32.68 -0.03
CA PHE A 4 14.73 -31.41 0.69
C PHE A 4 15.44 -30.26 -0.02
N SER A 5 16.60 -30.52 -0.61
CA SER A 5 17.33 -29.54 -1.40
C SER A 5 16.63 -29.18 -2.72
N SER A 6 15.99 -30.16 -3.37
CA SER A 6 15.19 -29.91 -4.59
C SER A 6 13.92 -29.15 -4.27
N PHE A 7 13.26 -29.46 -3.16
CA PHE A 7 12.07 -28.76 -2.72
C PHE A 7 12.36 -27.31 -2.32
N SER A 8 13.44 -27.05 -1.59
CA SER A 8 13.87 -25.69 -1.25
C SER A 8 14.25 -24.86 -2.49
N LYS A 9 14.91 -25.45 -3.47
CA LYS A 9 15.23 -24.80 -4.75
C LYS A 9 13.96 -24.42 -5.52
N LEU A 10 12.94 -25.30 -5.55
CA LEU A 10 11.65 -25.00 -6.17
C LEU A 10 10.94 -23.82 -5.50
N ILE A 11 10.92 -23.79 -4.17
CA ILE A 11 10.31 -22.67 -3.41
C ILE A 11 11.05 -21.37 -3.69
N ILE A 12 12.38 -21.38 -3.61
CA ILE A 12 13.22 -20.19 -3.85
C ILE A 12 13.03 -19.69 -5.29
N SER A 13 13.07 -20.58 -6.28
CA SER A 13 12.87 -20.22 -7.68
C SER A 13 11.48 -19.66 -7.95
N SER A 14 10.45 -20.22 -7.32
CA SER A 14 9.07 -19.70 -7.42
C SER A 14 8.93 -18.33 -6.76
N ALA A 15 9.56 -18.15 -5.61
CA ALA A 15 9.57 -16.87 -4.91
C ALA A 15 10.33 -15.80 -5.72
N ASP A 16 11.48 -16.13 -6.27
CA ASP A 16 12.25 -15.23 -7.13
C ASP A 16 11.49 -14.84 -8.40
N PHE A 17 10.80 -15.78 -9.02
CA PHE A 17 9.97 -15.51 -10.19
C PHE A 17 8.79 -14.57 -9.88
N LEU A 18 8.18 -14.72 -8.70
CA LEU A 18 7.08 -13.85 -8.26
C LEU A 18 7.59 -12.47 -7.82
N TRP A 19 8.69 -12.40 -7.03
CA TRP A 19 9.21 -11.13 -6.51
C TRP A 19 9.96 -10.31 -7.56
N ASN A 20 10.87 -10.95 -8.29
CA ASN A 20 11.74 -10.30 -9.26
C ASN A 20 11.17 -10.32 -10.68
N GLY A 21 10.09 -11.07 -10.89
CA GLY A 21 9.41 -11.16 -12.20
C GLY A 21 8.53 -9.95 -12.51
N PRO A 22 8.23 -9.74 -13.78
CA PRO A 22 7.36 -8.66 -14.22
C PRO A 22 5.91 -8.83 -13.77
N ILE A 23 5.52 -10.01 -13.26
CA ILE A 23 4.15 -10.37 -12.89
C ILE A 23 3.66 -9.49 -11.73
N LEU A 24 4.43 -9.39 -10.65
CA LEU A 24 4.05 -8.59 -9.48
C LEU A 24 3.91 -7.11 -9.84
N ILE A 25 4.88 -6.59 -10.60
CA ILE A 25 4.89 -5.18 -11.04
C ILE A 25 3.69 -4.91 -11.95
N SER A 26 3.44 -5.78 -12.94
CA SER A 26 2.32 -5.65 -13.87
C SER A 26 0.98 -5.72 -13.15
N LEU A 27 0.85 -6.60 -12.15
CA LEU A 27 -0.37 -6.75 -11.37
C LEU A 27 -0.61 -5.54 -10.46
N LEU A 28 0.43 -5.01 -9.83
CA LEU A 28 0.32 -3.82 -8.98
C LEU A 28 -0.03 -2.57 -9.81
N ILE A 29 0.68 -2.34 -10.91
CA ILE A 29 0.43 -1.17 -11.77
C ILE A 29 -0.93 -1.34 -12.49
N GLY A 30 -1.19 -2.49 -13.08
CA GLY A 30 -2.45 -2.78 -13.78
C GLY A 30 -3.66 -2.71 -12.86
N GLY A 31 -3.57 -3.30 -11.66
CA GLY A 31 -4.59 -3.18 -10.62
C GLY A 31 -4.79 -1.75 -10.16
N GLY A 32 -3.70 -1.01 -9.93
CA GLY A 32 -3.74 0.40 -9.55
C GLY A 32 -4.41 1.28 -10.62
N ILE A 33 -4.08 1.08 -11.88
CA ILE A 33 -4.69 1.78 -13.02
C ILE A 33 -6.18 1.42 -13.12
N TYR A 34 -6.52 0.13 -13.06
CA TYR A 34 -7.91 -0.33 -13.12
C TYR A 34 -8.76 0.31 -12.03
N PHE A 35 -8.30 0.28 -10.78
CA PHE A 35 -9.01 0.89 -9.65
C PHE A 35 -9.06 2.42 -9.76
N SER A 36 -8.02 3.07 -10.28
CA SER A 36 -8.01 4.53 -10.50
C SER A 36 -9.07 4.96 -11.49
N ILE A 37 -9.19 4.26 -12.61
CA ILE A 37 -10.22 4.53 -13.63
C ILE A 37 -11.61 4.28 -13.06
N ARG A 38 -11.81 3.15 -12.39
CA ARG A 38 -13.12 2.79 -11.83
C ARG A 38 -13.58 3.71 -10.69
N SER A 39 -12.67 4.24 -9.90
CA SER A 39 -12.98 5.20 -8.85
C SER A 39 -13.10 6.64 -9.33
N LYS A 40 -12.88 6.89 -10.64
CA LYS A 40 -12.83 8.28 -11.18
C LYS A 40 -11.88 9.17 -10.38
N LEU A 41 -10.75 8.62 -9.91
CA LEU A 41 -9.75 9.31 -9.09
C LEU A 41 -10.34 9.91 -7.78
N ALA A 42 -11.41 9.30 -7.25
CA ALA A 42 -12.10 9.79 -6.04
C ALA A 42 -11.17 10.10 -4.86
N PRO A 43 -10.14 9.28 -4.52
CA PRO A 43 -9.23 9.59 -3.41
C PRO A 43 -8.48 10.91 -3.60
N LEU A 44 -8.11 11.25 -4.84
CA LEU A 44 -7.41 12.49 -5.15
C LEU A 44 -8.37 13.70 -5.11
N LEU A 45 -9.58 13.53 -5.65
CA LEU A 45 -10.60 14.60 -5.68
C LEU A 45 -11.10 14.94 -4.27
N TYR A 46 -11.29 13.93 -3.42
CA TYR A 46 -11.80 14.11 -2.06
C TYR A 46 -10.70 14.27 -1.00
N PHE A 47 -9.43 14.31 -1.40
CA PHE A 47 -8.30 14.45 -0.48
C PHE A 47 -8.45 15.64 0.47
N LYS A 48 -8.78 16.82 -0.06
CA LYS A 48 -9.00 18.02 0.74
C LYS A 48 -10.17 17.89 1.72
N HIS A 49 -11.23 17.21 1.30
CA HIS A 49 -12.40 16.94 2.15
C HIS A 49 -12.06 15.97 3.27
N SER A 50 -11.33 14.90 2.98
CA SER A 50 -10.88 13.91 3.96
C SER A 50 -9.98 14.54 5.03
N PHE A 51 -9.06 15.41 4.62
CA PHE A 51 -8.21 16.14 5.55
C PHE A 51 -9.01 17.02 6.51
N LYS A 52 -10.04 17.72 5.99
CA LYS A 52 -10.95 18.52 6.81
C LYS A 52 -11.76 17.68 7.79
N LEU A 53 -12.16 16.47 7.41
CA LEU A 53 -12.90 15.55 8.29
C LEU A 53 -12.03 15.02 9.44
N ILE A 54 -10.77 14.69 9.18
CA ILE A 54 -9.82 14.22 10.20
C ILE A 54 -9.58 15.32 11.27
N THR A 55 -9.51 16.58 10.83
CA THR A 55 -9.24 17.73 11.71
C THR A 55 -10.50 18.20 12.46
N LYS A 56 -11.69 17.77 12.02
CA LYS A 56 -12.95 18.15 12.67
C LYS A 56 -13.09 17.38 13.97
N LYS A 57 -13.22 18.12 15.08
CA LYS A 57 -13.45 17.55 16.41
C LYS A 57 -14.83 16.90 16.43
N ASP A 58 -14.86 15.58 16.46
CA ASP A 58 -16.09 14.81 16.59
C ASP A 58 -16.42 14.68 18.07
N ASN A 59 -17.52 15.28 18.50
CA ASN A 59 -18.00 15.23 19.90
C ASN A 59 -18.89 13.99 20.16
N SER A 60 -18.87 13.00 19.27
CA SER A 60 -19.63 11.78 19.48
C SER A 60 -19.04 10.97 20.62
N GLN A 61 -19.79 10.86 21.72
CA GLN A 61 -19.40 10.17 22.96
C GLN A 61 -19.28 8.63 22.83
N LYS A 62 -19.45 8.07 21.65
CA LYS A 62 -19.42 6.61 21.41
C LYS A 62 -18.49 6.26 20.25
N GLY A 63 -17.23 5.95 20.57
CA GLY A 63 -16.26 5.42 19.61
C GLY A 63 -14.98 6.25 19.53
N LEU A 64 -14.02 5.74 18.75
CA LEU A 64 -12.76 6.42 18.46
C LEU A 64 -13.03 7.65 17.57
N SER A 65 -12.39 8.77 17.88
CA SER A 65 -12.46 9.95 17.02
C SER A 65 -11.78 9.68 15.68
N SER A 66 -12.18 10.44 14.64
CA SER A 66 -11.57 10.30 13.30
C SER A 66 -10.05 10.49 13.33
N PHE A 67 -9.56 11.35 14.20
CA PHE A 67 -8.12 11.59 14.40
C PHE A 67 -7.42 10.40 15.07
N GLU A 68 -8.01 9.83 16.13
CA GLU A 68 -7.47 8.65 16.82
C GLU A 68 -7.43 7.43 15.90
N SER A 69 -8.49 7.22 15.13
CA SER A 69 -8.54 6.15 14.12
C SER A 69 -7.46 6.31 13.05
N ALA A 70 -7.29 7.52 12.51
CA ALA A 70 -6.25 7.80 11.53
C ALA A 70 -4.84 7.62 12.11
N SER A 71 -4.60 8.10 13.35
CA SER A 71 -3.31 7.96 14.03
C SER A 71 -2.97 6.49 14.29
N SER A 72 -3.93 5.69 14.72
CA SER A 72 -3.78 4.25 14.92
C SER A 72 -3.45 3.52 13.61
N GLN A 73 -4.11 3.88 12.52
CA GLN A 73 -3.82 3.32 11.19
C GLN A 73 -2.40 3.67 10.73
N ILE A 74 -1.98 4.92 10.89
CA ILE A 74 -0.62 5.35 10.53
C ILE A 74 0.41 4.59 11.37
N ALA A 75 0.20 4.50 12.68
CA ALA A 75 1.09 3.76 13.58
C ALA A 75 1.22 2.26 13.19
N GLY A 76 0.13 1.63 12.74
CA GLY A 76 0.15 0.25 12.28
C GLY A 76 0.85 0.04 10.92
N ILE A 77 0.89 1.07 10.08
CA ILE A 77 1.51 1.00 8.74
C ILE A 77 3.01 1.35 8.81
N VAL A 78 3.40 2.27 9.68
CA VAL A 78 4.81 2.67 9.85
C VAL A 78 5.58 1.59 10.59
N GLY A 79 6.18 0.67 9.82
CA GLY A 79 7.01 -0.42 10.33
C GLY A 79 8.46 -0.31 9.89
N MET A 80 9.32 -1.12 10.48
CA MET A 80 10.75 -1.23 10.11
C MET A 80 10.93 -1.47 8.61
N GLY A 81 10.05 -2.26 7.97
CA GLY A 81 10.10 -2.55 6.54
C GLY A 81 9.97 -1.31 5.66
N ASN A 82 9.18 -0.32 6.07
CA ASN A 82 9.01 0.92 5.31
C ASN A 82 10.26 1.81 5.38
N ILE A 83 11.01 1.75 6.47
CA ILE A 83 12.25 2.52 6.64
C ILE A 83 13.40 1.81 5.94
N SER A 84 13.64 0.54 6.28
CA SER A 84 14.74 -0.24 5.70
C SER A 84 14.53 -0.51 4.21
N GLY A 85 13.30 -0.78 3.77
CA GLY A 85 12.97 -1.00 2.36
C GLY A 85 13.27 0.22 1.48
N VAL A 86 12.97 1.42 1.97
CA VAL A 86 13.31 2.66 1.26
C VAL A 86 14.83 2.85 1.19
N ALA A 87 15.56 2.62 2.29
CA ALA A 87 17.00 2.71 2.32
C ALA A 87 17.66 1.72 1.33
N ILE A 88 17.20 0.46 1.32
CA ILE A 88 17.68 -0.56 0.36
C ILE A 88 17.35 -0.16 -1.07
N ALA A 89 16.16 0.30 -1.35
CA ALA A 89 15.76 0.70 -2.70
C ALA A 89 16.59 1.88 -3.23
N ILE A 90 16.95 2.85 -2.37
CA ILE A 90 17.83 3.96 -2.74
C ILE A 90 19.27 3.47 -2.95
N SER A 91 19.76 2.57 -2.10
CA SER A 91 21.13 2.04 -2.22
C SER A 91 21.33 1.18 -3.46
N LEU A 92 20.32 0.44 -3.89
CA LEU A 92 20.38 -0.42 -5.09
C LEU A 92 19.98 0.32 -6.37
N GLY A 93 18.92 1.13 -6.32
CA GLY A 93 18.34 1.79 -7.48
C GLY A 93 18.73 3.26 -7.65
N GLY A 94 19.54 3.80 -6.73
CA GLY A 94 19.95 5.20 -6.75
C GLY A 94 18.78 6.18 -6.50
N PRO A 95 19.03 7.50 -6.66
CA PRO A 95 18.03 8.53 -6.38
C PRO A 95 16.79 8.47 -7.28
N GLY A 96 16.88 7.84 -8.46
CA GLY A 96 15.74 7.62 -9.36
C GLY A 96 14.65 6.72 -8.77
N SER A 97 14.98 5.87 -7.79
CA SER A 97 14.00 5.02 -7.13
C SER A 97 12.94 5.81 -6.35
N ILE A 98 13.27 7.00 -5.85
CA ILE A 98 12.33 7.88 -5.15
C ILE A 98 11.18 8.32 -6.07
N PHE A 99 11.48 8.63 -7.32
CA PHE A 99 10.47 9.00 -8.31
C PHE A 99 9.47 7.86 -8.53
N TRP A 100 9.96 6.63 -8.67
CA TRP A 100 9.10 5.45 -8.83
C TRP A 100 8.29 5.13 -7.57
N MET A 101 8.86 5.38 -6.39
CA MET A 101 8.10 5.26 -5.12
C MET A 101 6.93 6.23 -5.07
N TRP A 102 7.08 7.47 -5.53
CA TRP A 102 5.97 8.42 -5.58
C TRP A 102 4.87 7.97 -6.53
N ILE A 103 5.23 7.48 -7.72
CA ILE A 103 4.26 6.93 -8.66
C ILE A 103 3.50 5.75 -8.03
N THR A 104 4.23 4.83 -7.41
CA THR A 104 3.62 3.66 -6.74
C THR A 104 2.72 4.08 -5.58
N ALA A 105 3.09 5.12 -4.83
CA ALA A 105 2.29 5.65 -3.74
C ALA A 105 0.91 6.17 -4.22
N LEU A 106 0.86 6.82 -5.37
CA LEU A 106 -0.40 7.29 -5.96
C LEU A 106 -1.35 6.13 -6.26
N PHE A 107 -0.85 5.03 -6.85
CA PHE A 107 -1.66 3.83 -7.10
C PHE A 107 -2.02 3.11 -5.81
N GLY A 108 -1.10 3.06 -4.86
CA GLY A 108 -1.31 2.48 -3.53
C GLY A 108 -2.42 3.19 -2.75
N MET A 109 -2.52 4.51 -2.86
CA MET A 109 -3.58 5.31 -2.24
C MET A 109 -4.96 4.87 -2.72
N VAL A 110 -5.14 4.66 -4.02
CA VAL A 110 -6.41 4.20 -4.60
C VAL A 110 -6.77 2.80 -4.11
N THR A 111 -5.80 1.90 -4.09
CA THR A 111 -6.00 0.52 -3.61
C THR A 111 -6.40 0.51 -2.13
N LYS A 112 -5.76 1.32 -1.31
CA LYS A 112 -6.12 1.47 0.12
C LYS A 112 -7.53 2.05 0.31
N PHE A 113 -7.92 3.02 -0.50
CA PHE A 113 -9.28 3.56 -0.48
C PHE A 113 -10.33 2.47 -0.71
N TYR A 114 -10.14 1.61 -1.71
CA TYR A 114 -11.05 0.49 -1.94
C TYR A 114 -11.06 -0.51 -0.79
N THR A 115 -9.91 -0.88 -0.27
CA THR A 115 -9.81 -1.83 0.85
C THR A 115 -10.54 -1.30 2.09
N CYS A 116 -10.34 -0.03 2.43
CA CYS A 116 -11.03 0.60 3.55
C CYS A 116 -12.55 0.73 3.30
N SER A 117 -12.95 1.07 2.08
CA SER A 117 -14.37 1.16 1.71
C SER A 117 -15.08 -0.20 1.80
N LEU A 118 -14.44 -1.26 1.32
CA LEU A 118 -14.95 -2.62 1.44
C LEU A 118 -15.03 -3.07 2.90
N ALA A 119 -14.02 -2.78 3.72
CA ALA A 119 -14.03 -3.11 5.14
C ALA A 119 -15.20 -2.47 5.90
N VAL A 120 -15.58 -1.24 5.53
CA VAL A 120 -16.74 -0.56 6.12
C VAL A 120 -18.06 -1.12 5.60
N LEU A 121 -18.10 -1.50 4.32
CA LEU A 121 -19.31 -2.02 3.68
C LEU A 121 -19.72 -3.41 4.20
N TYR A 122 -18.71 -4.26 4.49
CA TYR A 122 -18.91 -5.65 4.93
C TYR A 122 -18.74 -5.86 6.45
N ARG A 123 -18.75 -4.81 7.24
CA ARG A 123 -18.64 -4.85 8.71
C ARG A 123 -19.95 -5.28 9.39
#